data_7d664073a4031041d4ae3089f81a8217
#
_entry.id   7d664073a4031041d4ae3089f81a8217
#
_cell.length_a   1.000
_cell.length_b   1.000
_cell.length_c   1.000
_cell.angle_alpha   90.00
_cell.angle_beta   90.00
_cell.angle_gamma   90.00
#
_symmetry.space_group_name_H-M   'P 1'
#
loop_
_entity.id
_entity.type
_entity.pdbx_description
1 polymer ?
#
loop_
_entity_poly.entity_id
_entity_poly.type
_entity_poly.pdbx_seq_one_letter_code
_entity_poly.pdbx_strand_id
1 'polypeptide(L)'
;TTRTTPTSSLADRTKQYAEGVVSGEIVAGPHVRNACRRHLADLVDGAERGLRFDIEAADRAFGFFEDVLRLSEGQFEGLPFNLHPSQAFIVGSLFGWKRANGTRRFRRAFIEQGKGNGKSPLAGGIGLIGMTADGEAGAQIYAAAAKREQAGILFADAVKMVRQSPALAKRIEFSGGPGREYNMAHHASGSFFRPVSRDTGKSGSGPRPYFVLADEVHELPDGKILEMLERGFKFRRQPLLFMITNSGSDRNSVAWQEHEWAVKVAAGHEDALTDPTFVGRVLDDDLFSFVCSLDEARTEVFSL
;
A
#
# COMPACT_ATOMS: atom_id res chain seq x y z
N THR A 1 -4.78 -46.01 6.60
CA THR A 1 -5.68 -45.16 5.77
C THR A 1 -5.44 -43.71 6.10
N THR A 2 -4.48 -43.10 5.41
CA THR A 2 -4.18 -41.67 5.47
C THR A 2 -5.30 -40.92 4.75
N ARG A 3 -6.10 -40.18 5.49
CA ARG A 3 -7.04 -39.18 4.92
C ARG A 3 -6.24 -38.03 4.32
N THR A 4 -6.09 -38.02 3.02
CA THR A 4 -5.75 -36.82 2.24
C THR A 4 -6.97 -35.90 2.27
N THR A 5 -6.97 -34.89 3.09
CA THR A 5 -7.87 -33.75 2.96
C THR A 5 -7.60 -33.09 1.61
N PRO A 6 -8.62 -32.83 0.77
CA PRO A 6 -8.42 -32.04 -0.44
C PRO A 6 -8.00 -30.64 -0.01
N THR A 7 -6.81 -30.22 -0.41
CA THR A 7 -6.40 -28.82 -0.39
C THR A 7 -7.38 -28.04 -1.27
N SER A 8 -8.34 -27.36 -0.64
CA SER A 8 -9.11 -26.35 -1.36
C SER A 8 -8.10 -25.34 -1.90
N SER A 9 -8.05 -25.16 -3.22
CA SER A 9 -7.22 -24.12 -3.83
C SER A 9 -7.59 -22.80 -3.19
N LEU A 10 -6.60 -22.08 -2.64
CA LEU A 10 -6.80 -20.73 -2.10
C LEU A 10 -7.48 -19.87 -3.17
N ALA A 11 -8.54 -19.16 -2.77
CA ALA A 11 -9.24 -18.26 -3.66
C ALA A 11 -8.36 -17.05 -3.93
N ASP A 12 -8.06 -16.78 -5.21
CA ASP A 12 -7.30 -15.58 -5.59
C ASP A 12 -8.22 -14.34 -5.57
N ARG A 13 -8.35 -13.75 -4.38
CA ARG A 13 -9.16 -12.53 -4.16
C ARG A 13 -8.68 -11.34 -4.98
N THR A 14 -7.37 -11.29 -5.27
CA THR A 14 -6.77 -10.22 -6.08
C THR A 14 -7.24 -10.31 -7.52
N LYS A 15 -7.17 -11.51 -8.10
CA LYS A 15 -7.67 -11.80 -9.43
C LYS A 15 -9.19 -11.62 -9.53
N GLN A 16 -9.94 -12.13 -8.55
CA GLN A 16 -11.41 -11.99 -8.51
C GLN A 16 -11.85 -10.52 -8.57
N TYR A 17 -11.22 -9.65 -7.78
CA TYR A 17 -11.49 -8.22 -7.85
C TYR A 17 -11.19 -7.65 -9.24
N ALA A 18 -10.02 -7.98 -9.80
CA ALA A 18 -9.61 -7.48 -11.10
C ALA A 18 -10.57 -7.94 -12.22
N GLU A 19 -11.00 -9.19 -12.20
CA GLU A 19 -11.98 -9.74 -13.15
C GLU A 19 -13.35 -9.06 -13.01
N GLY A 20 -13.84 -8.86 -11.77
CA GLY A 20 -15.11 -8.17 -11.50
C GLY A 20 -15.10 -6.71 -11.97
N VAL A 21 -13.97 -6.02 -11.82
CA VAL A 21 -13.80 -4.63 -12.33
C VAL A 21 -13.76 -4.62 -13.86
N VAL A 22 -13.02 -5.52 -14.48
CA VAL A 22 -12.85 -5.55 -15.96
C VAL A 22 -14.14 -6.00 -16.66
N SER A 23 -14.90 -6.92 -16.07
CA SER A 23 -16.22 -7.34 -16.57
C SER A 23 -17.30 -6.28 -16.38
N GLY A 24 -17.09 -5.30 -15.49
CA GLY A 24 -18.07 -4.28 -15.14
C GLY A 24 -19.05 -4.68 -14.04
N GLU A 25 -18.90 -5.86 -13.44
CA GLU A 25 -19.65 -6.29 -12.26
C GLU A 25 -19.35 -5.38 -11.05
N ILE A 26 -18.08 -4.98 -10.92
CA ILE A 26 -17.65 -3.97 -9.94
C ILE A 26 -17.43 -2.65 -10.66
N VAL A 27 -18.20 -1.64 -10.29
CA VAL A 27 -18.08 -0.29 -10.86
C VAL A 27 -16.76 0.35 -10.41
N ALA A 28 -15.96 0.79 -11.37
CA ALA A 28 -14.68 1.46 -11.11
C ALA A 28 -14.35 2.46 -12.22
N GLY A 29 -13.61 3.52 -11.89
CA GLY A 29 -13.11 4.49 -12.85
C GLY A 29 -12.07 3.93 -13.81
N PRO A 30 -11.71 4.67 -14.87
CA PRO A 30 -10.86 4.15 -15.96
C PRO A 30 -9.46 3.72 -15.46
N HIS A 31 -8.87 4.45 -14.53
CA HIS A 31 -7.52 4.15 -14.06
C HIS A 31 -7.47 2.91 -13.15
N VAL A 32 -8.50 2.68 -12.32
CA VAL A 32 -8.64 1.42 -11.56
C VAL A 32 -8.86 0.25 -12.53
N ARG A 33 -9.70 0.42 -13.58
CA ARG A 33 -9.87 -0.61 -14.63
C ARG A 33 -8.54 -0.95 -15.30
N ASN A 34 -7.70 0.05 -15.56
CA ASN A 34 -6.39 -0.16 -16.18
C ASN A 34 -5.41 -0.88 -15.23
N ALA A 35 -5.41 -0.55 -13.94
CA ALA A 35 -4.63 -1.28 -12.95
C ALA A 35 -5.06 -2.76 -12.88
N CYS A 36 -6.37 -3.04 -12.94
CA CYS A 36 -6.90 -4.40 -12.98
C CYS A 36 -6.53 -5.14 -14.27
N ARG A 37 -6.65 -4.48 -15.44
CA ARG A 37 -6.23 -5.06 -16.73
C ARG A 37 -4.73 -5.38 -16.74
N ARG A 38 -3.89 -4.47 -16.21
CA ARG A 38 -2.46 -4.71 -16.06
C ARG A 38 -2.19 -5.94 -15.20
N HIS A 39 -2.88 -6.08 -14.06
CA HIS A 39 -2.74 -7.26 -13.20
C HIS A 39 -3.08 -8.56 -13.94
N LEU A 40 -4.20 -8.57 -14.69
CA LEU A 40 -4.63 -9.74 -15.45
C LEU A 40 -3.67 -10.06 -16.61
N ALA A 41 -3.17 -9.05 -17.33
CA ALA A 41 -2.15 -9.22 -18.36
C ALA A 41 -0.85 -9.80 -17.78
N ASP A 42 -0.39 -9.26 -16.66
CA ASP A 42 0.82 -9.74 -15.99
C ASP A 42 0.69 -11.18 -15.45
N LEU A 43 -0.53 -11.66 -15.14
CA LEU A 43 -0.77 -13.07 -14.80
C LEU A 43 -0.55 -13.99 -16.02
N VAL A 44 -0.70 -13.48 -17.24
CA VAL A 44 -0.53 -14.24 -18.50
C VAL A 44 0.92 -14.20 -18.94
N ASP A 45 1.51 -13.01 -19.05
CA ASP A 45 2.81 -12.79 -19.69
C ASP A 45 3.95 -12.36 -18.76
N GLY A 46 3.65 -12.06 -17.50
CA GLY A 46 4.63 -11.58 -16.52
C GLY A 46 5.82 -12.54 -16.29
N ALA A 47 5.61 -13.85 -16.52
CA ALA A 47 6.67 -14.84 -16.41
C ALA A 47 7.84 -14.57 -17.37
N GLU A 48 7.60 -14.00 -18.56
CA GLU A 48 8.63 -13.61 -19.53
C GLU A 48 9.56 -12.51 -18.99
N ARG A 49 9.05 -11.72 -18.02
CA ARG A 49 9.80 -10.68 -17.31
C ARG A 49 10.34 -11.15 -15.95
N GLY A 50 10.25 -12.45 -15.67
CA GLY A 50 10.66 -13.02 -14.39
C GLY A 50 9.72 -12.68 -13.23
N LEU A 51 8.45 -12.40 -13.52
CA LEU A 51 7.43 -12.12 -12.50
C LEU A 51 6.58 -13.36 -12.24
N ARG A 52 6.12 -13.51 -11.01
CA ARG A 52 5.12 -14.53 -10.63
C ARG A 52 4.20 -13.99 -9.56
N PHE A 53 2.95 -14.40 -9.60
CA PHE A 53 2.01 -14.11 -8.51
C PHE A 53 2.00 -15.28 -7.51
N ASP A 54 2.29 -14.96 -6.25
CA ASP A 54 2.36 -15.90 -5.13
C ASP A 54 1.08 -15.73 -4.29
N ILE A 55 0.08 -16.57 -4.58
CA ILE A 55 -1.23 -16.55 -3.92
C ILE A 55 -1.09 -16.73 -2.41
N GLU A 56 -0.19 -17.63 -1.96
CA GLU A 56 0.04 -17.86 -0.54
C GLU A 56 0.62 -16.64 0.16
N ALA A 57 1.50 -15.88 -0.51
CA ALA A 57 2.04 -14.65 0.05
C ALA A 57 0.96 -13.56 0.15
N ALA A 58 0.05 -13.48 -0.83
CA ALA A 58 -1.11 -12.59 -0.76
C ALA A 58 -2.04 -12.99 0.38
N ASP A 59 -2.35 -14.29 0.50
CA ASP A 59 -3.23 -14.84 1.54
C ASP A 59 -2.68 -14.62 2.95
N ARG A 60 -1.37 -14.81 3.15
CA ARG A 60 -0.72 -14.46 4.43
C ARG A 60 -0.86 -12.99 4.78
N ALA A 61 -0.80 -12.09 3.80
CA ALA A 61 -1.01 -10.67 4.03
C ALA A 61 -2.48 -10.37 4.38
N PHE A 62 -3.44 -11.02 3.73
CA PHE A 62 -4.87 -10.91 4.08
C PHE A 62 -5.12 -11.41 5.51
N GLY A 63 -4.62 -12.59 5.86
CA GLY A 63 -4.75 -13.14 7.20
C GLY A 63 -4.12 -12.24 8.27
N PHE A 64 -3.01 -11.54 7.96
CA PHE A 64 -2.46 -10.58 8.90
C PHE A 64 -3.45 -9.45 9.20
N PHE A 65 -4.14 -8.91 8.20
CA PHE A 65 -5.18 -7.91 8.42
C PHE A 65 -6.38 -8.50 9.18
N GLU A 66 -6.93 -9.59 8.72
CA GLU A 66 -8.23 -10.11 9.14
C GLU A 66 -8.18 -10.86 10.47
N ASP A 67 -7.11 -11.63 10.71
CA ASP A 67 -6.95 -12.44 11.93
C ASP A 67 -6.19 -11.68 13.03
N VAL A 68 -5.19 -10.85 12.67
CA VAL A 68 -4.28 -10.24 13.64
C VAL A 68 -4.67 -8.81 13.97
N LEU A 69 -5.03 -7.98 12.97
CA LEU A 69 -5.36 -6.58 13.20
C LEU A 69 -6.82 -6.38 13.62
N ARG A 70 -7.04 -5.24 14.29
CA ARG A 70 -8.38 -4.75 14.64
C ARG A 70 -8.51 -3.30 14.17
N LEU A 71 -9.71 -2.93 13.76
CA LEU A 71 -10.00 -1.55 13.36
C LEU A 71 -9.81 -0.60 14.54
N SER A 72 -9.21 0.56 14.26
CA SER A 72 -8.67 1.46 15.29
C SER A 72 -9.67 2.47 15.80
N GLU A 73 -10.78 2.75 15.08
CA GLU A 73 -11.65 3.89 15.38
C GLU A 73 -13.12 3.67 15.04
N GLY A 74 -13.95 4.53 15.66
CA GLY A 74 -15.38 4.70 15.38
C GLY A 74 -16.21 3.49 15.81
N GLN A 75 -17.36 3.33 15.19
CA GLN A 75 -18.29 2.24 15.49
C GLN A 75 -17.74 0.83 15.20
N PHE A 76 -16.65 0.74 14.47
CA PHE A 76 -15.99 -0.52 14.11
C PHE A 76 -14.76 -0.82 14.96
N GLU A 77 -14.46 0.03 15.97
CA GLU A 77 -13.30 -0.16 16.83
C GLU A 77 -13.30 -1.56 17.50
N GLY A 78 -12.16 -2.24 17.42
CA GLY A 78 -11.98 -3.58 17.98
C GLY A 78 -12.49 -4.73 17.11
N LEU A 79 -13.25 -4.45 16.04
CA LEU A 79 -13.65 -5.48 15.08
C LEU A 79 -12.46 -5.94 14.22
N PRO A 80 -12.47 -7.18 13.67
CA PRO A 80 -11.47 -7.63 12.73
C PRO A 80 -11.32 -6.66 11.56
N PHE A 81 -10.10 -6.44 11.11
CA PHE A 81 -9.86 -5.59 9.95
C PHE A 81 -10.13 -6.39 8.66
N ASN A 82 -11.39 -6.67 8.38
CA ASN A 82 -11.78 -7.31 7.13
C ASN A 82 -11.51 -6.39 5.96
N LEU A 83 -10.66 -6.82 5.03
CA LEU A 83 -10.30 -6.02 3.87
C LEU A 83 -11.47 -5.89 2.90
N HIS A 84 -11.84 -4.66 2.55
CA HIS A 84 -12.73 -4.41 1.42
C HIS A 84 -12.10 -4.98 0.13
N PRO A 85 -12.88 -5.46 -0.87
CA PRO A 85 -12.32 -6.06 -2.09
C PRO A 85 -11.25 -5.21 -2.79
N SER A 86 -11.42 -3.89 -2.84
CA SER A 86 -10.39 -2.98 -3.39
C SER A 86 -9.12 -2.93 -2.55
N GLN A 87 -9.24 -2.99 -1.21
CA GLN A 87 -8.08 -3.05 -0.32
C GLN A 87 -7.38 -4.41 -0.44
N ALA A 88 -8.13 -5.50 -0.60
CA ALA A 88 -7.58 -6.82 -0.89
C ALA A 88 -6.81 -6.84 -2.22
N PHE A 89 -7.30 -6.16 -3.26
CA PHE A 89 -6.56 -5.99 -4.52
C PHE A 89 -5.23 -5.25 -4.32
N ILE A 90 -5.22 -4.16 -3.54
CA ILE A 90 -4.01 -3.41 -3.21
C ILE A 90 -3.01 -4.28 -2.44
N VAL A 91 -3.45 -4.86 -1.32
CA VAL A 91 -2.60 -5.69 -0.44
C VAL A 91 -2.10 -6.94 -1.18
N GLY A 92 -3.00 -7.64 -1.88
CA GLY A 92 -2.63 -8.83 -2.66
C GLY A 92 -1.65 -8.52 -3.77
N SER A 93 -1.82 -7.41 -4.49
CA SER A 93 -0.86 -6.98 -5.50
C SER A 93 0.52 -6.68 -4.90
N LEU A 94 0.58 -5.94 -3.79
CA LEU A 94 1.83 -5.57 -3.14
C LEU A 94 2.60 -6.78 -2.59
N PHE A 95 1.92 -7.72 -1.97
CA PHE A 95 2.57 -8.84 -1.28
C PHE A 95 2.62 -10.12 -2.13
N GLY A 96 1.70 -10.30 -3.08
CA GLY A 96 1.65 -11.47 -3.95
C GLY A 96 2.62 -11.42 -5.13
N TRP A 97 2.78 -10.28 -5.79
CA TRP A 97 3.71 -10.18 -6.93
C TRP A 97 5.17 -10.27 -6.50
N LYS A 98 5.90 -11.22 -7.11
CA LYS A 98 7.32 -11.51 -6.84
C LYS A 98 8.14 -11.46 -8.13
N ARG A 99 9.40 -11.06 -7.97
CA ARG A 99 10.45 -11.18 -8.98
C ARG A 99 11.06 -12.59 -8.96
N ALA A 100 11.83 -12.94 -9.97
CA ALA A 100 12.51 -14.24 -10.07
C ALA A 100 13.36 -14.59 -8.84
N ASN A 101 13.97 -13.59 -8.20
CA ASN A 101 14.75 -13.76 -6.98
C ASN A 101 13.92 -13.87 -5.68
N GLY A 102 12.58 -13.95 -5.79
CA GLY A 102 11.65 -14.06 -4.67
C GLY A 102 11.36 -12.76 -3.93
N THR A 103 11.97 -11.64 -4.32
CA THR A 103 11.67 -10.34 -3.69
C THR A 103 10.35 -9.77 -4.22
N ARG A 104 9.78 -8.82 -3.46
CA ARG A 104 8.59 -8.07 -3.88
C ARG A 104 8.84 -7.40 -5.23
N ARG A 105 7.85 -7.46 -6.13
CA ARG A 105 7.87 -6.75 -7.40
C ARG A 105 7.81 -5.25 -7.19
N PHE A 106 6.72 -4.80 -6.54
CA PHE A 106 6.46 -3.37 -6.39
C PHE A 106 7.26 -2.77 -5.25
N ARG A 107 8.06 -1.76 -5.57
CA ARG A 107 8.85 -0.97 -4.63
C ARG A 107 8.25 0.40 -4.37
N ARG A 108 7.33 0.80 -5.23
CA ARG A 108 6.53 2.02 -5.10
C ARG A 108 5.07 1.67 -5.30
N ALA A 109 4.20 2.36 -4.57
CA ALA A 109 2.77 2.28 -4.74
C ALA A 109 2.16 3.67 -4.61
N PHE A 110 1.29 4.04 -5.54
CA PHE A 110 0.54 5.28 -5.50
C PHE A 110 -0.95 4.98 -5.44
N ILE A 111 -1.58 5.37 -4.34
CA ILE A 111 -2.98 5.11 -4.04
C ILE A 111 -3.70 6.44 -3.90
N GLU A 112 -4.53 6.78 -4.86
CA GLU A 112 -5.37 7.97 -4.83
C GLU A 112 -6.84 7.58 -4.70
N GLN A 113 -7.43 7.98 -3.58
CA GLN A 113 -8.84 7.67 -3.25
C GLN A 113 -9.45 8.84 -2.49
N GLY A 114 -10.75 9.05 -2.63
CA GLY A 114 -11.49 10.05 -1.88
C GLY A 114 -11.33 9.90 -0.35
N LYS A 115 -11.69 10.93 0.39
CA LYS A 115 -11.68 10.92 1.85
C LYS A 115 -12.66 9.85 2.38
N GLY A 116 -12.30 9.22 3.50
CA GLY A 116 -13.17 8.23 4.16
C GLY A 116 -13.03 6.78 3.65
N ASN A 117 -12.12 6.50 2.69
CA ASN A 117 -11.91 5.15 2.14
C ASN A 117 -10.89 4.29 2.92
N GLY A 118 -10.57 4.65 4.16
CA GLY A 118 -9.73 3.84 5.04
C GLY A 118 -8.26 3.76 4.62
N LYS A 119 -7.73 4.78 3.90
CA LYS A 119 -6.34 4.81 3.41
C LYS A 119 -5.32 4.73 4.55
N SER A 120 -5.45 5.59 5.57
CA SER A 120 -4.47 5.68 6.67
C SER A 120 -4.47 4.42 7.54
N PRO A 121 -5.63 3.82 7.93
CA PRO A 121 -5.63 2.50 8.57
C PRO A 121 -4.99 1.40 7.71
N LEU A 122 -5.26 1.37 6.40
CA LEU A 122 -4.64 0.40 5.48
C LEU A 122 -3.12 0.55 5.47
N ALA A 123 -2.63 1.79 5.35
CA ALA A 123 -1.20 2.09 5.39
C ALA A 123 -0.57 1.70 6.73
N GLY A 124 -1.24 1.97 7.85
CA GLY A 124 -0.82 1.53 9.18
C GLY A 124 -0.64 0.02 9.26
N GLY A 125 -1.61 -0.74 8.75
CA GLY A 125 -1.54 -2.21 8.66
C GLY A 125 -0.40 -2.72 7.78
N ILE A 126 -0.17 -2.10 6.62
CA ILE A 126 0.98 -2.40 5.75
C ILE A 126 2.30 -2.15 6.49
N GLY A 127 2.39 -1.05 7.25
CA GLY A 127 3.55 -0.76 8.09
C GLY A 127 3.81 -1.83 9.15
N LEU A 128 2.74 -2.32 9.80
CA LEU A 128 2.83 -3.39 10.79
C LEU A 128 3.27 -4.73 10.17
N ILE A 129 2.83 -5.07 8.94
CA ILE A 129 3.37 -6.21 8.20
C ILE A 129 4.89 -6.04 8.00
N GLY A 130 5.32 -4.88 7.48
CA GLY A 130 6.73 -4.59 7.24
C GLY A 130 7.60 -4.67 8.49
N MET A 131 7.05 -4.28 9.65
CA MET A 131 7.76 -4.33 10.93
C MET A 131 7.85 -5.74 11.51
N THR A 132 6.82 -6.60 11.31
CA THR A 132 6.67 -7.83 12.10
C THR A 132 6.59 -9.12 11.31
N ALA A 133 6.14 -9.10 10.05
CA ALA A 133 5.73 -10.29 9.30
C ALA A 133 6.40 -10.46 7.92
N ASP A 134 7.09 -9.46 7.40
CA ASP A 134 7.66 -9.48 6.04
C ASP A 134 9.11 -10.03 5.98
N GLY A 135 9.64 -10.50 7.12
CA GLY A 135 10.91 -11.23 7.19
C GLY A 135 12.19 -10.37 7.13
N GLU A 136 12.09 -9.05 7.20
CA GLU A 136 13.25 -8.15 7.22
C GLU A 136 13.71 -7.90 8.65
N ALA A 137 14.94 -8.32 8.98
CA ALA A 137 15.56 -8.01 10.27
C ALA A 137 15.96 -6.53 10.34
N GLY A 138 15.70 -5.89 11.48
CA GLY A 138 16.01 -4.48 11.67
C GLY A 138 15.23 -3.57 10.70
N ALA A 139 13.98 -3.92 10.36
CA ALA A 139 13.15 -3.12 9.49
C ALA A 139 12.86 -1.75 10.11
N GLN A 140 13.10 -0.69 9.35
CA GLN A 140 12.80 0.68 9.74
C GLN A 140 11.56 1.13 8.97
N ILE A 141 10.44 1.31 9.68
CA ILE A 141 9.19 1.77 9.09
C ILE A 141 8.97 3.23 9.48
N TYR A 142 8.66 4.04 8.49
CA TYR A 142 8.40 5.46 8.68
C TYR A 142 7.03 5.86 8.15
N ALA A 143 6.20 6.47 9.02
CA ALA A 143 5.06 7.26 8.57
C ALA A 143 5.57 8.67 8.23
N ALA A 144 5.39 9.11 7.01
CA ALA A 144 5.89 10.40 6.52
C ALA A 144 4.72 11.28 6.04
N ALA A 145 4.76 12.58 6.37
CA ALA A 145 3.83 13.58 5.88
C ALA A 145 4.48 14.96 5.88
N ALA A 146 3.77 15.96 5.33
CA ALA A 146 4.23 17.35 5.31
C ALA A 146 4.46 17.88 6.73
N LYS A 147 3.55 17.59 7.64
CA LYS A 147 3.61 18.00 9.05
C LYS A 147 3.72 16.78 9.97
N ARG A 148 4.38 16.97 11.11
CA ARG A 148 4.57 15.90 12.08
C ARG A 148 3.25 15.39 12.65
N GLU A 149 2.29 16.28 12.86
CA GLU A 149 0.95 15.93 13.37
C GLU A 149 0.23 14.97 12.40
N GLN A 150 0.34 15.20 11.09
CA GLN A 150 -0.26 14.34 10.06
C GLN A 150 0.40 12.95 10.02
N ALA A 151 1.73 12.90 10.00
CA ALA A 151 2.45 11.63 10.13
C ALA A 151 2.08 10.88 11.42
N GLY A 152 1.77 11.65 12.47
CA GLY A 152 1.30 11.14 13.76
C GLY A 152 -0.06 10.46 13.68
N ILE A 153 -0.98 10.88 12.81
CA ILE A 153 -2.32 10.29 12.65
C ILE A 153 -2.21 8.84 12.17
N LEU A 154 -1.54 8.61 11.06
CA LEU A 154 -1.31 7.26 10.52
C LEU A 154 -0.59 6.36 11.55
N PHE A 155 0.43 6.91 12.23
CA PHE A 155 1.15 6.19 13.26
C PHE A 155 0.26 5.84 14.45
N ALA A 156 -0.63 6.75 14.90
CA ALA A 156 -1.57 6.53 15.98
C ALA A 156 -2.58 5.41 15.65
N ASP A 157 -3.03 5.33 14.40
CA ASP A 157 -3.87 4.21 13.94
C ASP A 157 -3.13 2.88 14.12
N ALA A 158 -1.88 2.79 13.70
CA ALA A 158 -1.06 1.59 13.88
C ALA A 158 -0.85 1.26 15.36
N VAL A 159 -0.63 2.26 16.23
CA VAL A 159 -0.54 2.09 17.71
C VAL A 159 -1.80 1.46 18.28
N LYS A 160 -2.98 1.98 17.90
CA LYS A 160 -4.27 1.44 18.35
C LYS A 160 -4.47 0.00 17.87
N MET A 161 -4.16 -0.30 16.58
CA MET A 161 -4.22 -1.67 16.05
C MET A 161 -3.35 -2.64 16.86
N VAL A 162 -2.12 -2.24 17.20
CA VAL A 162 -1.23 -3.06 18.05
C VAL A 162 -1.84 -3.30 19.42
N ARG A 163 -2.36 -2.25 20.08
CA ARG A 163 -2.95 -2.36 21.42
C ARG A 163 -4.16 -3.28 21.47
N GLN A 164 -4.95 -3.29 20.41
CA GLN A 164 -6.15 -4.12 20.28
C GLN A 164 -5.85 -5.55 19.81
N SER A 165 -4.64 -5.81 19.31
CA SER A 165 -4.20 -7.14 18.86
C SER A 165 -3.48 -7.89 19.99
N PRO A 166 -4.06 -8.95 20.58
CA PRO A 166 -3.38 -9.72 21.62
C PRO A 166 -2.05 -10.34 21.18
N ALA A 167 -1.91 -10.63 19.88
CA ALA A 167 -0.70 -11.19 19.30
C ALA A 167 0.42 -10.15 19.20
N LEU A 168 0.11 -8.90 18.84
CA LEU A 168 1.09 -7.83 18.64
C LEU A 168 1.41 -7.12 19.97
N ALA A 169 0.41 -6.89 20.83
CA ALA A 169 0.57 -6.20 22.11
C ALA A 169 1.64 -6.83 23.02
N LYS A 170 1.85 -8.15 22.92
CA LYS A 170 2.87 -8.88 23.67
C LYS A 170 4.29 -8.78 23.08
N ARG A 171 4.42 -8.29 21.86
CA ARG A 171 5.68 -8.34 21.09
C ARG A 171 6.23 -6.96 20.76
N ILE A 172 5.41 -5.93 20.91
CA ILE A 172 5.75 -4.57 20.52
C ILE A 172 5.77 -3.68 21.76
N GLU A 173 6.87 -2.97 21.94
CA GLU A 173 7.03 -1.95 22.96
C GLU A 173 6.81 -0.56 22.39
N PHE A 174 6.25 0.32 23.21
CA PHE A 174 5.98 1.70 22.86
C PHE A 174 6.93 2.63 23.61
N SER A 175 7.45 3.64 22.91
CA SER A 175 8.13 4.77 23.53
C SER A 175 7.18 5.97 23.56
N GLY A 176 7.10 6.63 24.72
CA GLY A 176 6.13 7.70 25.00
C GLY A 176 4.98 7.21 25.87
N GLY A 177 4.25 8.15 26.47
CA GLY A 177 3.06 7.84 27.27
C GLY A 177 1.84 7.58 26.39
N PRO A 178 0.72 7.05 26.95
CA PRO A 178 -0.51 6.84 26.24
C PRO A 178 -1.00 8.10 25.51
N GLY A 179 -1.26 7.99 24.19
CA GLY A 179 -1.65 9.09 23.30
C GLY A 179 -0.51 10.05 22.94
N ARG A 180 0.72 9.74 23.33
CA ARG A 180 1.94 10.51 23.02
C ARG A 180 3.08 9.59 22.57
N GLU A 181 2.73 8.45 21.98
CA GLU A 181 3.69 7.50 21.45
C GLU A 181 4.40 8.11 20.25
N TYR A 182 5.70 7.87 20.15
CA TYR A 182 6.53 8.35 19.04
C TYR A 182 7.36 7.25 18.41
N ASN A 183 7.33 6.03 18.94
CA ASN A 183 8.01 4.87 18.38
C ASN A 183 7.36 3.58 18.87
N MET A 184 7.27 2.60 17.98
CA MET A 184 7.00 1.20 18.29
C MET A 184 8.25 0.38 17.97
N ALA A 185 8.63 -0.56 18.84
CA ALA A 185 9.78 -1.44 18.67
C ALA A 185 9.36 -2.91 18.76
N HIS A 186 9.77 -3.71 17.78
CA HIS A 186 9.63 -5.16 17.79
C HIS A 186 11.00 -5.77 18.09
N HIS A 187 11.26 -6.10 19.35
CA HIS A 187 12.58 -6.50 19.82
C HIS A 187 13.10 -7.79 19.17
N ALA A 188 12.22 -8.75 18.89
CA ALA A 188 12.62 -10.02 18.28
C ALA A 188 13.31 -9.87 16.92
N SER A 189 12.94 -8.87 16.13
CA SER A 189 13.55 -8.57 14.83
C SER A 189 14.46 -7.33 14.85
N GLY A 190 14.50 -6.58 15.95
CA GLY A 190 15.19 -5.28 16.01
C GLY A 190 14.53 -4.20 15.15
N SER A 191 13.27 -4.40 14.76
CA SER A 191 12.54 -3.48 13.88
C SER A 191 11.81 -2.39 14.66
N PHE A 192 11.55 -1.26 14.02
CA PHE A 192 10.77 -0.19 14.61
C PHE A 192 9.84 0.50 13.60
N PHE A 193 8.82 1.17 14.12
CA PHE A 193 7.91 2.03 13.36
C PHE A 193 7.74 3.37 14.07
N ARG A 194 7.92 4.49 13.36
CA ARG A 194 7.81 5.84 13.91
C ARG A 194 7.40 6.88 12.89
N PRO A 195 6.77 8.00 13.32
CA PRO A 195 6.48 9.11 12.43
C PRO A 195 7.74 9.95 12.15
N VAL A 196 7.82 10.52 10.95
CA VAL A 196 8.85 11.45 10.49
C VAL A 196 8.22 12.57 9.71
N SER A 197 8.79 13.77 9.83
CA SER A 197 8.39 14.93 9.04
C SER A 197 9.63 15.64 8.49
N ARG A 198 9.40 16.61 7.60
CA ARG A 198 10.47 17.44 7.01
C ARG A 198 11.39 18.07 8.05
N ASP A 199 10.85 18.52 9.19
CA ASP A 199 11.62 19.20 10.24
C ASP A 199 12.58 18.27 10.99
N THR A 200 12.32 16.97 10.98
CA THR A 200 13.18 15.94 11.58
C THR A 200 14.39 15.59 10.69
N GLY A 201 14.39 16.01 9.42
CA GLY A 201 15.38 15.63 8.39
C GLY A 201 16.65 16.47 8.33
N LYS A 202 16.91 17.38 9.28
CA LYS A 202 18.10 18.25 9.23
C LYS A 202 19.44 17.56 9.48
N SER A 203 19.46 16.33 9.95
CA SER A 203 20.67 15.50 10.07
C SER A 203 20.74 14.50 8.91
N GLY A 204 21.33 14.90 7.83
CA GLY A 204 21.29 14.28 6.49
C GLY A 204 21.94 12.90 6.33
N SER A 205 22.20 12.12 7.37
CA SER A 205 22.72 10.76 7.25
C SER A 205 22.12 9.90 8.34
N GLY A 206 21.24 8.98 7.96
CA GLY A 206 20.77 8.06 8.98
C GLY A 206 19.63 7.10 8.61
N PRO A 207 18.47 7.50 8.10
CA PRO A 207 17.39 6.55 7.83
C PRO A 207 17.81 5.51 6.79
N ARG A 208 17.56 4.23 7.11
CA ARG A 208 17.67 3.11 6.16
C ARG A 208 16.29 2.45 6.07
N PRO A 209 15.32 3.14 5.50
CA PRO A 209 13.93 2.70 5.52
C PRO A 209 13.80 1.33 4.86
N TYR A 210 12.90 0.54 5.43
CA TYR A 210 12.36 -0.63 4.77
C TYR A 210 11.02 -0.28 4.14
N PHE A 211 10.10 0.33 4.92
CA PHE A 211 8.89 0.92 4.37
C PHE A 211 8.80 2.40 4.73
N VAL A 212 8.34 3.16 3.76
CA VAL A 212 7.92 4.55 3.92
C VAL A 212 6.43 4.63 3.56
N LEU A 213 5.62 5.06 4.51
CA LEU A 213 4.19 5.24 4.36
C LEU A 213 3.93 6.74 4.31
N ALA A 214 3.81 7.28 3.10
CA ALA A 214 3.62 8.71 2.88
C ALA A 214 2.13 9.01 2.83
N ASP A 215 1.65 9.78 3.80
CA ASP A 215 0.25 10.19 3.90
C ASP A 215 0.06 11.62 3.40
N GLU A 216 -1.12 11.86 2.80
CA GLU A 216 -1.55 13.15 2.24
C GLU A 216 -0.48 13.76 1.34
N VAL A 217 0.01 12.97 0.35
CA VAL A 217 1.09 13.39 -0.55
C VAL A 217 0.78 14.70 -1.27
N HIS A 218 -0.51 15.02 -1.48
CA HIS A 218 -0.94 16.30 -2.08
C HIS A 218 -0.65 17.53 -1.20
N GLU A 219 -0.38 17.35 0.09
CA GLU A 219 0.03 18.44 1.00
C GLU A 219 1.54 18.62 1.08
N LEU A 220 2.34 17.75 0.46
CA LEU A 220 3.79 17.88 0.43
C LEU A 220 4.18 19.10 -0.41
N PRO A 221 4.93 20.06 0.15
CA PRO A 221 5.34 21.25 -0.60
C PRO A 221 6.38 20.95 -1.68
N ASP A 222 7.13 19.87 -1.51
CA ASP A 222 8.13 19.35 -2.47
C ASP A 222 8.43 17.87 -2.21
N GLY A 223 9.14 17.21 -3.15
CA GLY A 223 9.52 15.80 -3.07
C GLY A 223 10.68 15.48 -2.12
N LYS A 224 11.32 16.45 -1.49
CA LYS A 224 12.59 16.26 -0.78
C LYS A 224 12.55 15.23 0.34
N ILE A 225 11.44 15.13 1.08
CA ILE A 225 11.31 14.14 2.15
C ILE A 225 11.23 12.71 1.58
N LEU A 226 10.49 12.52 0.48
CA LEU A 226 10.37 11.22 -0.18
C LEU A 226 11.71 10.81 -0.78
N GLU A 227 12.36 11.70 -1.54
CA GLU A 227 13.69 11.46 -2.11
C GLU A 227 14.74 11.12 -1.04
N MET A 228 14.73 11.86 0.08
CA MET A 228 15.65 11.61 1.19
C MET A 228 15.48 10.17 1.74
N LEU A 229 14.23 9.76 1.93
CA LEU A 229 13.91 8.43 2.45
C LEU A 229 14.22 7.33 1.42
N GLU A 230 13.87 7.54 0.15
CA GLU A 230 14.17 6.60 -0.94
C GLU A 230 15.67 6.38 -1.16
N ARG A 231 16.51 7.39 -0.95
CA ARG A 231 17.98 7.22 -0.98
C ARG A 231 18.48 6.18 0.01
N GLY A 232 17.76 5.95 1.11
CA GLY A 232 18.05 4.91 2.09
C GLY A 232 17.67 3.50 1.65
N PHE A 233 16.88 3.33 0.61
CA PHE A 233 16.43 2.03 0.10
C PHE A 233 17.53 1.16 -0.47
N LYS A 234 18.65 1.73 -0.89
CA LYS A 234 19.81 1.01 -1.41
C LYS A 234 20.36 -0.05 -0.45
N PHE A 235 20.03 0.03 0.83
CA PHE A 235 20.47 -0.94 1.86
C PHE A 235 19.45 -2.07 2.07
N ARG A 236 18.32 -2.09 1.35
CA ARG A 236 17.23 -3.04 1.53
C ARG A 236 16.98 -3.85 0.27
N ARG A 237 16.63 -5.12 0.44
CA ARG A 237 16.36 -6.02 -0.69
C ARG A 237 15.04 -5.74 -1.39
N GLN A 238 14.00 -5.43 -0.61
CA GLN A 238 12.64 -5.24 -1.11
C GLN A 238 11.92 -4.08 -0.39
N PRO A 239 12.48 -2.85 -0.43
CA PRO A 239 11.85 -1.69 0.23
C PRO A 239 10.51 -1.35 -0.43
N LEU A 240 9.70 -0.54 0.26
CA LEU A 240 8.43 -0.03 -0.25
C LEU A 240 8.25 1.44 0.11
N LEU A 241 8.00 2.27 -0.90
CA LEU A 241 7.38 3.58 -0.74
C LEU A 241 5.88 3.44 -1.06
N PHE A 242 5.06 3.52 -0.04
CA PHE A 242 3.60 3.46 -0.13
C PHE A 242 3.02 4.86 0.05
N MET A 243 2.53 5.44 -1.02
CA MET A 243 1.99 6.81 -1.07
C MET A 243 0.47 6.76 -1.11
N ILE A 244 -0.18 7.45 -0.18
CA ILE A 244 -1.63 7.60 -0.12
C ILE A 244 -1.99 9.08 -0.18
N THR A 245 -3.02 9.41 -0.94
CA THR A 245 -3.44 10.79 -1.13
C THR A 245 -4.92 10.88 -1.51
N ASN A 246 -5.48 12.07 -1.32
CA ASN A 246 -6.70 12.50 -2.00
C ASN A 246 -6.30 13.18 -3.32
N SER A 247 -7.24 13.38 -4.22
CA SER A 247 -7.02 14.20 -5.41
C SER A 247 -6.69 15.62 -4.99
N GLY A 248 -5.50 16.09 -5.35
CA GLY A 248 -5.08 17.46 -5.14
C GLY A 248 -5.59 18.41 -6.24
N SER A 249 -5.58 19.71 -5.97
CA SER A 249 -5.92 20.75 -6.96
C SER A 249 -4.70 21.38 -7.65
N ASP A 250 -3.51 21.19 -7.09
CA ASP A 250 -2.26 21.78 -7.62
C ASP A 250 -1.56 20.84 -8.59
N ARG A 251 -1.62 21.19 -9.89
CA ARG A 251 -0.97 20.43 -10.97
C ARG A 251 0.57 20.58 -11.02
N ASN A 252 1.16 21.42 -10.20
CA ASN A 252 2.61 21.53 -10.07
C ASN A 252 3.14 20.76 -8.85
N SER A 253 2.26 20.11 -8.10
CA SER A 253 2.62 19.36 -6.89
C SER A 253 3.32 18.03 -7.21
N VAL A 254 4.03 17.51 -6.20
CA VAL A 254 4.60 16.15 -6.24
C VAL A 254 3.50 15.12 -6.45
N ALA A 255 2.36 15.28 -5.78
CA ALA A 255 1.22 14.36 -5.93
C ALA A 255 0.71 14.30 -7.37
N TRP A 256 0.69 15.45 -8.07
CA TRP A 256 0.28 15.46 -9.47
C TRP A 256 1.28 14.74 -10.37
N GLN A 257 2.58 14.92 -10.17
CA GLN A 257 3.62 14.19 -10.92
C GLN A 257 3.50 12.67 -10.71
N GLU A 258 3.29 12.24 -9.46
CA GLU A 258 3.06 10.83 -9.15
C GLU A 258 1.74 10.31 -9.76
N HIS A 259 0.67 11.12 -9.73
CA HIS A 259 -0.60 10.81 -10.38
C HIS A 259 -0.43 10.58 -11.89
N GLU A 260 0.20 11.54 -12.60
CA GLU A 260 0.44 11.41 -14.05
C GLU A 260 1.21 10.13 -14.37
N TRP A 261 2.28 9.86 -13.64
CA TRP A 261 3.09 8.67 -13.86
C TRP A 261 2.31 7.38 -13.52
N ALA A 262 1.58 7.37 -12.42
CA ALA A 262 0.77 6.22 -12.01
C ALA A 262 -0.32 5.87 -13.05
N VAL A 263 -0.97 6.87 -13.62
CA VAL A 263 -1.98 6.70 -14.68
C VAL A 263 -1.37 6.14 -15.96
N LYS A 264 -0.23 6.69 -16.41
CA LYS A 264 0.52 6.19 -17.58
C LYS A 264 0.98 4.75 -17.39
N VAL A 265 1.54 4.43 -16.25
CA VAL A 265 2.00 3.07 -15.91
C VAL A 265 0.84 2.07 -15.88
N ALA A 266 -0.32 2.45 -15.34
CA ALA A 266 -1.50 1.57 -15.31
C ALA A 266 -2.05 1.29 -16.71
N ALA A 267 -2.12 2.30 -17.57
CA ALA A 267 -2.64 2.18 -18.94
C ALA A 267 -1.61 1.60 -19.93
N GLY A 268 -0.32 1.80 -19.67
CA GLY A 268 0.78 1.34 -20.50
C GLY A 268 1.06 2.25 -21.69
N HIS A 269 0.81 3.57 -21.60
CA HIS A 269 1.19 4.55 -22.63
C HIS A 269 1.25 5.98 -22.07
N GLU A 270 1.95 6.87 -22.78
CA GLU A 270 2.25 8.23 -22.34
C GLU A 270 1.05 9.18 -22.34
N ASP A 271 0.05 8.97 -23.19
CA ASP A 271 -1.10 9.86 -23.35
C ASP A 271 -2.28 9.50 -22.43
N ALA A 272 -2.08 8.63 -21.44
CA ALA A 272 -3.13 8.04 -20.63
C ALA A 272 -3.95 9.04 -19.79
N LEU A 273 -3.48 10.27 -19.62
CA LEU A 273 -4.25 11.35 -18.97
C LEU A 273 -5.42 11.84 -19.80
N THR A 274 -5.25 11.87 -21.12
CA THR A 274 -6.25 12.34 -22.09
C THR A 274 -6.96 11.19 -22.81
N ASP A 275 -6.29 10.05 -22.89
CA ASP A 275 -6.81 8.82 -23.48
C ASP A 275 -6.66 7.66 -22.47
N PRO A 276 -7.69 7.33 -21.67
CA PRO A 276 -7.63 6.28 -20.69
C PRO A 276 -7.69 4.85 -21.25
N THR A 277 -7.48 4.67 -22.54
CA THR A 277 -7.47 3.36 -23.19
C THR A 277 -6.31 2.51 -22.66
N PHE A 278 -6.56 1.24 -22.37
CA PHE A 278 -5.51 0.31 -21.97
C PHE A 278 -4.71 -0.18 -23.18
N VAL A 279 -3.42 0.10 -23.21
CA VAL A 279 -2.46 -0.37 -24.24
C VAL A 279 -1.60 -1.51 -23.71
N GLY A 280 -1.27 -1.49 -22.41
CA GLY A 280 -0.60 -2.59 -21.73
C GLY A 280 0.91 -2.67 -21.92
N ARG A 281 1.58 -1.64 -22.51
CA ARG A 281 3.04 -1.61 -22.52
C ARG A 281 3.58 -1.44 -21.10
N VAL A 282 4.68 -2.11 -20.80
CA VAL A 282 5.35 -2.00 -19.51
C VAL A 282 6.21 -0.74 -19.48
N LEU A 283 5.75 0.29 -18.78
CA LEU A 283 6.52 1.53 -18.58
C LEU A 283 7.36 1.46 -17.30
N ASP A 284 6.84 0.81 -16.25
CA ASP A 284 7.52 0.64 -14.96
C ASP A 284 6.99 -0.63 -14.28
N ASP A 285 7.89 -1.58 -13.98
CA ASP A 285 7.53 -2.80 -13.27
C ASP A 285 7.52 -2.64 -11.74
N ASP A 286 8.10 -1.56 -11.22
CA ASP A 286 8.28 -1.33 -9.78
C ASP A 286 7.12 -0.53 -9.16
N LEU A 287 6.32 0.18 -9.97
CA LEU A 287 5.21 0.99 -9.49
C LEU A 287 3.88 0.24 -9.55
N PHE A 288 3.21 0.15 -8.41
CA PHE A 288 1.79 -0.20 -8.31
C PHE A 288 0.94 1.07 -8.31
N SER A 289 -0.10 1.09 -9.13
CA SER A 289 -1.01 2.22 -9.27
C SER A 289 -2.43 1.83 -8.88
N PHE A 290 -3.10 2.65 -8.06
CA PHE A 290 -4.53 2.54 -7.78
C PHE A 290 -5.12 3.94 -7.65
N VAL A 291 -5.64 4.47 -8.76
CA VAL A 291 -6.14 5.85 -8.87
C VAL A 291 -7.64 5.83 -9.10
N CYS A 292 -8.41 6.24 -8.09
CA CYS A 292 -9.85 6.41 -8.20
C CYS A 292 -10.16 7.75 -8.86
N SER A 293 -10.87 7.71 -9.98
CA SER A 293 -11.33 8.89 -10.72
C SER A 293 -12.78 8.69 -11.15
N LEU A 294 -13.44 9.80 -11.45
CA LEU A 294 -14.75 9.77 -12.09
C LEU A 294 -14.62 9.19 -13.50
N ASP A 295 -15.67 8.51 -13.96
CA ASP A 295 -15.76 8.00 -15.31
C ASP A 295 -16.67 8.95 -16.10
N GLU A 296 -16.08 9.94 -16.76
CA GLU A 296 -16.81 10.94 -17.53
C GLU A 296 -17.61 10.34 -18.70
N ALA A 297 -17.25 9.13 -19.15
CA ALA A 297 -17.99 8.41 -20.18
C ALA A 297 -19.28 7.73 -19.65
N ARG A 298 -19.46 7.64 -18.33
CA ARG A 298 -20.63 7.06 -17.68
C ARG A 298 -21.44 8.14 -16.96
N THR A 299 -22.27 8.85 -17.69
CA THR A 299 -23.17 9.90 -17.16
C THR A 299 -24.25 9.40 -16.20
N GLU A 300 -24.48 8.09 -16.09
CA GLU A 300 -25.53 7.50 -15.27
C GLU A 300 -25.24 7.50 -13.76
N VAL A 301 -24.03 7.84 -13.33
CA VAL A 301 -23.63 7.81 -11.90
C VAL A 301 -24.14 9.02 -11.11
N PHE A 302 -24.68 10.03 -11.76
CA PHE A 302 -25.08 11.30 -11.12
C PHE A 302 -26.58 11.54 -11.01
N SER A 303 -27.42 10.56 -11.32
CA SER A 303 -28.86 10.64 -11.08
C SER A 303 -29.21 9.97 -9.74
N LEU A 304 -28.87 10.62 -8.64
CA LEU A 304 -29.46 10.40 -7.31
C LEU A 304 -30.18 11.64 -6.87
#